data_969c61a7944bf03fdef7b6e94290d3dc
#
_entry.id   969c61a7944bf03fdef7b6e94290d3dc
#
_cell.length_a   1.000
_cell.length_b   1.000
_cell.length_c   1.000
_cell.angle_alpha   90.00
_cell.angle_beta   90.00
_cell.angle_gamma   90.00
#
_symmetry.space_group_name_H-M   'P 1'
#
loop_
_entity.id
_entity.type
_entity.pdbx_description
1 polymer ?
#
loop_
_entity_poly.entity_id
_entity_poly.type
_entity_poly.pdbx_seq_one_letter_code
_entity_poly.pdbx_strand_id
1 'polypeptide(L)'
;MKRAVTFDFWDTLVVDDSDELDRRALGLPPKPEARAMAVVEAVRGVADVGESAIRAAWDAALATFYEQWKVEHRTPHVRERVASVFASFGLESALEAQASLVEHLATMEVVHPPRLAPGVLEVLHDLRGRVRVGIISDTIFTPGSGLRRILRDHNLAGFFDAMIFSDEVGCSKPSQNIFLEAASQLGVAPDALIHLGDRGVNDVDGPRSVGALGWLYAGVVDRHPEGWGGAPKLLHHDLIPAMLDGLGVP
;
A
#
# COMPACT_ATOMS: atom_id res chain seq x y z
N MET A 1 13.90 11.17 24.00
CA MET A 1 12.58 11.24 23.33
C MET A 1 12.36 9.92 22.62
N LYS A 2 11.19 9.27 22.76
CA LYS A 2 10.92 8.01 22.02
C LYS A 2 10.85 8.32 20.53
N ARG A 3 11.57 7.56 19.70
CA ARG A 3 11.50 7.63 18.25
C ARG A 3 10.56 6.54 17.71
N ALA A 4 10.05 6.74 16.50
CA ALA A 4 9.29 5.76 15.77
C ALA A 4 9.89 5.54 14.39
N VAL A 5 9.88 4.28 13.95
CA VAL A 5 10.20 3.89 12.57
C VAL A 5 8.93 3.37 11.91
N THR A 6 8.60 3.93 10.76
CA THR A 6 7.48 3.46 9.96
C THR A 6 7.97 2.98 8.59
N PHE A 7 7.31 1.97 8.08
CA PHE A 7 7.61 1.35 6.80
C PHE A 7 6.46 1.57 5.83
N ASP A 8 6.78 1.82 4.55
CA ASP A 8 5.83 1.50 3.50
C ASP A 8 5.60 -0.01 3.44
N PHE A 9 4.52 -0.45 2.78
CA PHE A 9 4.18 -1.87 2.67
C PHE A 9 4.77 -2.49 1.39
N TRP A 10 4.40 -1.94 0.22
CA TRP A 10 4.77 -2.48 -1.09
C TRP A 10 6.22 -2.16 -1.43
N ASP A 11 6.95 -3.14 -1.96
CA ASP A 11 8.39 -3.05 -2.28
C ASP A 11 9.27 -2.57 -1.12
N THR A 12 8.73 -2.63 0.11
CA THR A 12 9.44 -2.31 1.35
C THR A 12 9.33 -3.44 2.37
N LEU A 13 8.13 -3.81 2.85
CA LEU A 13 7.92 -4.97 3.72
C LEU A 13 7.66 -6.25 2.92
N VAL A 14 7.01 -6.12 1.77
CA VAL A 14 6.75 -7.22 0.84
C VAL A 14 7.27 -6.87 -0.55
N VAL A 15 7.52 -7.89 -1.35
CA VAL A 15 7.88 -7.74 -2.77
C VAL A 15 6.59 -7.69 -3.57
N ASP A 16 6.22 -6.51 -4.09
CA ASP A 16 5.04 -6.35 -4.93
C ASP A 16 5.15 -7.26 -6.17
N ASP A 17 4.00 -7.75 -6.64
CA ASP A 17 3.91 -8.70 -7.77
C ASP A 17 4.68 -10.04 -7.60
N SER A 18 5.26 -10.33 -6.42
CA SER A 18 5.89 -11.64 -6.17
C SER A 18 4.90 -12.81 -6.23
N ASP A 19 3.63 -12.56 -6.01
CA ASP A 19 2.52 -13.50 -6.16
C ASP A 19 2.23 -13.86 -7.64
N GLU A 20 2.66 -13.05 -8.59
CA GLU A 20 2.44 -13.32 -10.02
C GLU A 20 3.10 -14.62 -10.51
N LEU A 21 4.21 -15.05 -9.87
CA LEU A 21 4.83 -16.34 -10.17
C LEU A 21 3.92 -17.51 -9.75
N ASP A 22 3.34 -17.42 -8.56
CA ASP A 22 2.47 -18.46 -8.01
C ASP A 22 1.13 -18.47 -8.76
N ARG A 23 0.60 -17.30 -9.10
CA ARG A 23 -0.58 -17.14 -9.96
C ARG A 23 -0.38 -17.79 -11.34
N ARG A 24 0.76 -17.53 -11.96
CA ARG A 24 1.11 -18.15 -13.26
C ARG A 24 1.21 -19.68 -13.16
N ALA A 25 1.80 -20.20 -12.09
CA ALA A 25 1.89 -21.64 -11.86
C ALA A 25 0.50 -22.30 -11.71
N LEU A 26 -0.49 -21.56 -11.22
CA LEU A 26 -1.89 -21.97 -11.11
C LEU A 26 -2.71 -21.74 -12.40
N GLY A 27 -2.08 -21.23 -13.47
CA GLY A 27 -2.77 -20.90 -14.73
C GLY A 27 -3.67 -19.66 -14.65
N LEU A 28 -3.51 -18.84 -13.61
CA LEU A 28 -4.27 -17.60 -13.46
C LEU A 28 -3.66 -16.48 -14.31
N PRO A 29 -4.49 -15.57 -14.87
CA PRO A 29 -4.00 -14.41 -15.59
C PRO A 29 -3.30 -13.43 -14.63
N PRO A 30 -2.44 -12.53 -15.16
CA PRO A 30 -1.87 -11.43 -14.37
C PRO A 30 -2.96 -10.60 -13.67
N LYS A 31 -2.66 -10.05 -12.48
CA LYS A 31 -3.64 -9.31 -11.68
C LYS A 31 -4.42 -8.23 -12.45
N PRO A 32 -3.80 -7.39 -13.30
CA PRO A 32 -4.56 -6.39 -14.06
C PRO A 32 -5.63 -7.02 -14.97
N GLU A 33 -5.28 -8.10 -15.68
CA GLU A 33 -6.21 -8.82 -16.55
C GLU A 33 -7.28 -9.57 -15.74
N ALA A 34 -6.89 -10.22 -14.64
CA ALA A 34 -7.83 -10.89 -13.73
C ALA A 34 -8.89 -9.93 -13.19
N ARG A 35 -8.48 -8.71 -12.81
CA ARG A 35 -9.39 -7.66 -12.35
C ARG A 35 -10.35 -7.22 -13.44
N ALA A 36 -9.85 -6.99 -14.66
CA ALA A 36 -10.69 -6.62 -15.80
C ALA A 36 -11.69 -7.72 -16.17
N MET A 37 -11.25 -8.98 -16.16
CA MET A 37 -12.13 -10.13 -16.42
C MET A 37 -13.24 -10.25 -15.36
N ALA A 38 -12.92 -10.07 -14.09
CA ALA A 38 -13.90 -10.09 -13.00
C ALA A 38 -14.97 -8.99 -13.16
N VAL A 39 -14.54 -7.79 -13.57
CA VAL A 39 -15.47 -6.69 -13.87
C VAL A 39 -16.39 -7.04 -15.03
N VAL A 40 -15.86 -7.61 -16.12
CA VAL A 40 -16.64 -8.06 -17.28
C VAL A 40 -17.67 -9.12 -16.87
N GLU A 41 -17.25 -10.12 -16.11
CA GLU A 41 -18.11 -11.18 -15.62
C GLU A 41 -19.25 -10.64 -14.73
N ALA A 42 -18.93 -9.77 -13.79
CA ALA A 42 -19.90 -9.19 -12.86
C ALA A 42 -20.97 -8.36 -13.59
N VAL A 43 -20.58 -7.51 -14.55
CA VAL A 43 -21.54 -6.70 -15.33
C VAL A 43 -22.39 -7.58 -16.23
N ARG A 44 -21.79 -8.54 -16.93
CA ARG A 44 -22.52 -9.48 -17.81
C ARG A 44 -23.46 -10.41 -17.05
N GLY A 45 -23.18 -10.68 -15.80
CA GLY A 45 -24.07 -11.45 -14.93
C GLY A 45 -25.42 -10.77 -14.66
N VAL A 46 -25.52 -9.44 -14.88
CA VAL A 46 -26.73 -8.64 -14.59
C VAL A 46 -27.28 -7.89 -15.81
N ALA A 47 -26.52 -7.77 -16.89
CA ALA A 47 -26.94 -7.06 -18.10
C ALA A 47 -26.20 -7.56 -19.35
N ASP A 48 -26.87 -7.48 -20.51
CA ASP A 48 -26.26 -7.79 -21.81
C ASP A 48 -25.46 -6.57 -22.32
N VAL A 49 -24.21 -6.46 -21.88
CA VAL A 49 -23.28 -5.39 -22.27
C VAL A 49 -22.06 -6.00 -22.96
N GLY A 50 -21.63 -5.37 -24.06
CA GLY A 50 -20.44 -5.78 -24.81
C GLY A 50 -19.16 -5.63 -23.99
N GLU A 51 -18.26 -6.62 -24.06
CA GLU A 51 -17.02 -6.66 -23.29
C GLU A 51 -16.14 -5.42 -23.46
N SER A 52 -15.99 -4.94 -24.70
CA SER A 52 -15.16 -3.76 -24.99
C SER A 52 -15.67 -2.49 -24.28
N ALA A 53 -17.00 -2.35 -24.17
CA ALA A 53 -17.59 -1.22 -23.45
C ALA A 53 -17.34 -1.32 -21.95
N ILE A 54 -17.42 -2.53 -21.37
CA ILE A 54 -17.15 -2.76 -19.94
C ILE A 54 -15.68 -2.48 -19.62
N ARG A 55 -14.76 -2.98 -20.44
CA ARG A 55 -13.32 -2.72 -20.27
C ARG A 55 -13.01 -1.23 -20.38
N ALA A 56 -13.60 -0.52 -21.33
CA ALA A 56 -13.44 0.92 -21.46
C ALA A 56 -13.95 1.69 -20.21
N ALA A 57 -15.09 1.28 -19.64
CA ALA A 57 -15.60 1.86 -18.41
C ALA A 57 -14.68 1.58 -17.20
N TRP A 58 -14.10 0.36 -17.14
CA TRP A 58 -13.12 0.03 -16.11
C TRP A 58 -11.85 0.86 -16.23
N ASP A 59 -11.30 1.00 -17.43
CA ASP A 59 -10.11 1.82 -17.70
C ASP A 59 -10.35 3.30 -17.31
N ALA A 60 -11.53 3.83 -17.63
CA ALA A 60 -11.93 5.18 -17.22
C ALA A 60 -12.02 5.32 -15.69
N ALA A 61 -12.59 4.32 -15.00
CA ALA A 61 -12.66 4.32 -13.54
C ALA A 61 -11.25 4.24 -12.89
N LEU A 62 -10.34 3.48 -13.48
CA LEU A 62 -8.94 3.42 -13.06
C LEU A 62 -8.21 4.75 -13.29
N ALA A 63 -8.41 5.39 -14.45
CA ALA A 63 -7.82 6.70 -14.75
C ALA A 63 -8.27 7.76 -13.74
N THR A 64 -9.56 7.80 -13.41
CA THR A 64 -10.13 8.68 -12.38
C THR A 64 -9.50 8.40 -11.00
N PHE A 65 -9.37 7.12 -10.63
CA PHE A 65 -8.72 6.74 -9.38
C PHE A 65 -7.27 7.23 -9.31
N TYR A 66 -6.49 7.04 -10.38
CA TYR A 66 -5.08 7.46 -10.41
C TYR A 66 -4.92 8.98 -10.34
N GLU A 67 -5.83 9.75 -10.92
CA GLU A 67 -5.86 11.20 -10.77
C GLU A 67 -6.10 11.59 -9.30
N GLN A 68 -7.12 11.02 -8.67
CA GLN A 68 -7.44 11.27 -7.27
C GLN A 68 -6.31 10.87 -6.34
N TRP A 69 -5.71 9.71 -6.58
CA TRP A 69 -4.61 9.21 -5.74
C TRP A 69 -3.34 10.04 -5.89
N LYS A 70 -2.90 10.32 -7.13
CA LYS A 70 -1.59 10.95 -7.40
C LYS A 70 -1.62 12.46 -7.29
N VAL A 71 -2.75 13.10 -7.62
CA VAL A 71 -2.85 14.56 -7.71
C VAL A 71 -3.61 15.13 -6.53
N GLU A 72 -4.76 14.53 -6.16
CA GLU A 72 -5.56 15.00 -5.04
C GLU A 72 -5.10 14.40 -3.70
N HIS A 73 -4.19 13.42 -3.73
CA HIS A 73 -3.72 12.66 -2.55
C HIS A 73 -4.87 12.06 -1.75
N ARG A 74 -5.88 11.57 -2.43
CA ARG A 74 -7.06 10.88 -1.89
C ARG A 74 -7.05 9.43 -2.37
N THR A 75 -7.35 8.50 -1.47
CA THR A 75 -7.50 7.07 -1.81
C THR A 75 -8.97 6.68 -1.77
N PRO A 76 -9.71 6.73 -2.88
CA PRO A 76 -11.07 6.19 -2.95
C PRO A 76 -11.06 4.68 -2.76
N HIS A 77 -12.06 4.18 -2.04
CA HIS A 77 -12.25 2.73 -1.92
C HIS A 77 -12.51 2.07 -3.28
N VAL A 78 -12.13 0.79 -3.40
CA VAL A 78 -12.40 0.00 -4.62
C VAL A 78 -13.89 -0.03 -4.99
N ARG A 79 -14.80 0.07 -3.99
CA ARG A 79 -16.25 0.18 -4.22
C ARG A 79 -16.65 1.39 -5.06
N GLU A 80 -15.94 2.51 -4.96
CA GLU A 80 -16.25 3.71 -5.75
C GLU A 80 -15.95 3.46 -7.23
N ARG A 81 -14.85 2.77 -7.54
CA ARG A 81 -14.51 2.34 -8.91
C ARG A 81 -15.55 1.37 -9.47
N VAL A 82 -15.93 0.37 -8.67
CA VAL A 82 -16.97 -0.60 -9.06
C VAL A 82 -18.30 0.11 -9.30
N ALA A 83 -18.73 0.96 -8.37
CA ALA A 83 -19.98 1.73 -8.52
C ALA A 83 -19.97 2.61 -9.78
N SER A 84 -18.85 3.26 -10.09
CA SER A 84 -18.70 4.07 -11.31
C SER A 84 -18.87 3.25 -12.59
N VAL A 85 -18.30 2.03 -12.65
CA VAL A 85 -18.49 1.12 -13.80
C VAL A 85 -19.95 0.73 -13.95
N PHE A 86 -20.61 0.30 -12.89
CA PHE A 86 -22.02 -0.10 -12.93
C PHE A 86 -22.94 1.08 -13.31
N ALA A 87 -22.67 2.27 -12.80
CA ALA A 87 -23.40 3.49 -13.13
C ALA A 87 -23.29 3.85 -14.62
N SER A 88 -22.16 3.56 -15.27
CA SER A 88 -21.98 3.80 -16.71
C SER A 88 -22.98 3.04 -17.58
N PHE A 89 -23.65 2.02 -17.03
CA PHE A 89 -24.63 1.19 -17.72
C PHE A 89 -26.04 1.26 -17.10
N GLY A 90 -26.27 2.18 -16.16
CA GLY A 90 -27.55 2.30 -15.46
C GLY A 90 -27.85 1.15 -14.50
N LEU A 91 -26.81 0.53 -13.93
CA LEU A 91 -26.87 -0.67 -13.09
C LEU A 91 -26.61 -0.38 -11.60
N GLU A 92 -26.90 0.83 -11.13
CA GLU A 92 -26.66 1.26 -9.74
C GLU A 92 -27.41 0.38 -8.73
N SER A 93 -28.54 -0.18 -9.12
CA SER A 93 -29.38 -1.07 -8.28
C SER A 93 -28.84 -2.50 -8.15
N ALA A 94 -27.84 -2.91 -8.94
CA ALA A 94 -27.25 -4.25 -8.88
C ALA A 94 -26.28 -4.40 -7.68
N LEU A 95 -26.74 -4.14 -6.47
CA LEU A 95 -25.94 -4.00 -5.27
C LEU A 95 -25.21 -5.30 -4.89
N GLU A 96 -25.83 -6.46 -5.08
CA GLU A 96 -25.23 -7.76 -4.78
C GLU A 96 -24.04 -8.06 -5.69
N ALA A 97 -24.20 -7.83 -7.01
CA ALA A 97 -23.11 -8.01 -7.97
C ALA A 97 -21.94 -7.05 -7.69
N GLN A 98 -22.25 -5.80 -7.37
CA GLN A 98 -21.22 -4.82 -6.96
C GLN A 98 -20.49 -5.27 -5.69
N ALA A 99 -21.20 -5.70 -4.65
CA ALA A 99 -20.60 -6.13 -3.39
C ALA A 99 -19.69 -7.36 -3.59
N SER A 100 -20.14 -8.34 -4.36
CA SER A 100 -19.35 -9.54 -4.69
C SER A 100 -18.08 -9.19 -5.46
N LEU A 101 -18.17 -8.29 -6.44
CA LEU A 101 -17.01 -7.82 -7.19
C LEU A 101 -16.03 -7.04 -6.31
N VAL A 102 -16.52 -6.14 -5.43
CA VAL A 102 -15.69 -5.40 -4.47
C VAL A 102 -14.91 -6.37 -3.58
N GLU A 103 -15.57 -7.37 -3.01
CA GLU A 103 -14.91 -8.38 -2.17
C GLU A 103 -13.85 -9.15 -2.95
N HIS A 104 -14.17 -9.59 -4.17
CA HIS A 104 -13.22 -10.29 -5.03
C HIS A 104 -11.96 -9.44 -5.29
N LEU A 105 -12.12 -8.19 -5.73
CA LEU A 105 -11.00 -7.29 -6.04
C LEU A 105 -10.16 -6.96 -4.79
N ALA A 106 -10.81 -6.78 -3.64
CA ALA A 106 -10.17 -6.43 -2.38
C ALA A 106 -9.35 -7.59 -1.77
N THR A 107 -9.68 -8.84 -2.14
CA THR A 107 -9.07 -10.03 -1.53
C THR A 107 -8.07 -10.76 -2.42
N MET A 108 -7.86 -10.34 -3.66
CA MET A 108 -6.96 -11.04 -4.60
C MET A 108 -5.55 -11.25 -4.02
N GLU A 109 -4.96 -10.21 -3.42
CA GLU A 109 -3.63 -10.26 -2.80
C GLU A 109 -3.65 -10.88 -1.39
N VAL A 110 -4.83 -11.06 -0.80
CA VAL A 110 -5.01 -11.82 0.44
C VAL A 110 -5.06 -13.32 0.16
N VAL A 111 -5.68 -13.73 -0.94
CA VAL A 111 -5.74 -15.15 -1.38
C VAL A 111 -4.40 -15.63 -1.90
N HIS A 112 -3.68 -14.78 -2.60
CA HIS A 112 -2.31 -15.03 -3.07
C HIS A 112 -1.39 -13.95 -2.49
N PRO A 113 -0.93 -14.12 -1.22
CA PRO A 113 -0.17 -13.06 -0.57
C PRO A 113 1.22 -12.88 -1.19
N PRO A 114 1.71 -11.63 -1.28
CA PRO A 114 3.06 -11.35 -1.71
C PRO A 114 4.07 -11.88 -0.69
N ARG A 115 5.28 -12.17 -1.16
CA ARG A 115 6.39 -12.65 -0.31
C ARG A 115 6.99 -11.49 0.47
N LEU A 116 7.52 -11.79 1.65
CA LEU A 116 8.27 -10.81 2.44
C LEU A 116 9.53 -10.35 1.70
N ALA A 117 9.85 -9.08 1.84
CA ALA A 117 11.14 -8.57 1.43
C ALA A 117 12.27 -9.16 2.31
N PRO A 118 13.48 -9.40 1.75
CA PRO A 118 14.59 -9.96 2.51
C PRO A 118 14.95 -9.11 3.74
N GLY A 119 15.18 -9.76 4.89
CA GLY A 119 15.62 -9.10 6.12
C GLY A 119 14.50 -8.42 6.94
N VAL A 120 13.24 -8.46 6.49
CA VAL A 120 12.13 -7.81 7.20
C VAL A 120 11.91 -8.39 8.59
N LEU A 121 11.89 -9.72 8.73
CA LEU A 121 11.63 -10.35 10.02
C LEU A 121 12.75 -10.06 11.02
N GLU A 122 13.98 -10.13 10.57
CA GLU A 122 15.18 -9.87 11.38
C GLU A 122 15.18 -8.43 11.89
N VAL A 123 14.96 -7.44 11.01
CA VAL A 123 14.96 -6.03 11.43
C VAL A 123 13.81 -5.73 12.38
N LEU A 124 12.63 -6.31 12.17
CA LEU A 124 11.50 -6.11 13.09
C LEU A 124 11.80 -6.67 14.50
N HIS A 125 12.52 -7.80 14.58
CA HIS A 125 13.03 -8.30 15.86
C HIS A 125 14.04 -7.35 16.52
N ASP A 126 14.97 -6.80 15.75
CA ASP A 126 16.00 -5.88 16.25
C ASP A 126 15.41 -4.55 16.72
N LEU A 127 14.35 -4.07 16.09
CA LEU A 127 13.67 -2.83 16.45
C LEU A 127 12.80 -2.97 17.70
N ARG A 128 12.45 -4.20 18.06
CA ARG A 128 11.50 -4.47 19.16
C ARG A 128 12.04 -3.95 20.50
N GLY A 129 11.28 -3.05 21.11
CA GLY A 129 11.64 -2.45 22.40
C GLY A 129 12.61 -1.27 22.31
N ARG A 130 13.26 -1.04 21.17
CA ARG A 130 14.15 0.10 20.92
C ARG A 130 13.36 1.35 20.48
N VAL A 131 12.44 1.17 19.54
CA VAL A 131 11.60 2.22 18.97
C VAL A 131 10.15 1.78 18.90
N ARG A 132 9.24 2.72 18.63
CA ARG A 132 7.91 2.37 18.15
C ARG A 132 8.00 1.98 16.68
N VAL A 133 7.23 0.97 16.27
CA VAL A 133 7.23 0.49 14.88
C VAL A 133 5.84 0.63 14.30
N GLY A 134 5.75 1.18 13.08
CA GLY A 134 4.47 1.34 12.39
C GLY A 134 4.55 1.09 10.89
N ILE A 135 3.38 1.13 10.27
CA ILE A 135 3.20 1.08 8.82
C ILE A 135 2.49 2.34 8.36
N ILE A 136 2.91 2.91 7.22
CA ILE A 136 2.18 3.94 6.49
C ILE A 136 2.12 3.51 5.03
N SER A 137 0.96 3.07 4.55
CA SER A 137 0.83 2.54 3.20
C SER A 137 -0.37 3.08 2.45
N ASP A 138 -0.15 3.33 1.16
CA ASP A 138 -1.25 3.58 0.23
C ASP A 138 -1.90 2.25 -0.16
N THR A 139 -3.24 2.25 -0.22
CA THR A 139 -4.07 1.09 -0.54
C THR A 139 -4.76 1.31 -1.88
N ILE A 140 -4.35 0.57 -2.92
CA ILE A 140 -4.90 0.75 -4.28
C ILE A 140 -6.07 -0.19 -4.54
N PHE A 141 -5.91 -1.48 -4.29
CA PHE A 141 -6.95 -2.50 -4.43
C PHE A 141 -7.24 -3.20 -3.11
N THR A 142 -6.21 -3.74 -2.48
CA THR A 142 -6.32 -4.38 -1.17
C THR A 142 -6.42 -3.31 -0.10
N PRO A 143 -7.55 -3.23 0.63
CA PRO A 143 -7.75 -2.24 1.69
C PRO A 143 -6.87 -2.55 2.92
N GLY A 144 -6.76 -1.60 3.84
CA GLY A 144 -6.00 -1.76 5.07
C GLY A 144 -6.38 -2.99 5.88
N SER A 145 -7.65 -3.38 5.87
CA SER A 145 -8.13 -4.64 6.49
C SER A 145 -7.51 -5.88 5.85
N GLY A 146 -7.33 -5.88 4.52
CA GLY A 146 -6.67 -6.94 3.77
C GLY A 146 -5.16 -6.98 4.04
N LEU A 147 -4.49 -5.82 4.06
CA LEU A 147 -3.07 -5.73 4.39
C LEU A 147 -2.78 -6.24 5.81
N ARG A 148 -3.64 -5.93 6.78
CA ARG A 148 -3.55 -6.51 8.13
C ARG A 148 -3.70 -8.03 8.13
N ARG A 149 -4.51 -8.60 7.23
CA ARG A 149 -4.63 -10.05 7.09
C ARG A 149 -3.36 -10.66 6.53
N ILE A 150 -2.78 -10.07 5.48
CA ILE A 150 -1.48 -10.49 4.92
C ILE A 150 -0.41 -10.47 6.02
N LEU A 151 -0.34 -9.39 6.82
CA LEU A 151 0.62 -9.29 7.92
C LEU A 151 0.40 -10.37 9.00
N ARG A 152 -0.84 -10.73 9.32
CA ARG A 152 -1.13 -11.82 10.26
C ARG A 152 -0.71 -13.18 9.70
N ASP A 153 -0.97 -13.42 8.41
CA ASP A 153 -0.62 -14.69 7.75
C ASP A 153 0.91 -14.87 7.67
N HIS A 154 1.66 -13.77 7.59
CA HIS A 154 3.12 -13.75 7.71
C HIS A 154 3.64 -13.68 9.16
N ASN A 155 2.78 -13.71 10.18
CA ASN A 155 3.13 -13.54 11.60
C ASN A 155 3.83 -12.22 11.94
N LEU A 156 3.59 -11.15 11.18
CA LEU A 156 4.21 -9.84 11.37
C LEU A 156 3.35 -8.85 12.14
N ALA A 157 2.03 -9.04 12.21
CA ALA A 157 1.12 -8.05 12.78
C ALA A 157 1.47 -7.62 14.22
N GLY A 158 2.03 -8.53 15.03
CA GLY A 158 2.42 -8.27 16.42
C GLY A 158 3.69 -7.43 16.61
N PHE A 159 4.37 -7.04 15.53
CA PHE A 159 5.54 -6.16 15.60
C PHE A 159 5.18 -4.68 15.53
N PHE A 160 3.99 -4.33 15.02
CA PHE A 160 3.61 -2.96 14.76
C PHE A 160 2.73 -2.39 15.87
N ASP A 161 3.15 -1.24 16.40
CA ASP A 161 2.40 -0.46 17.40
C ASP A 161 1.23 0.30 16.73
N ALA A 162 1.36 0.67 15.45
CA ALA A 162 0.33 1.32 14.66
C ALA A 162 0.42 0.94 13.18
N MET A 163 -0.73 0.90 12.49
CA MET A 163 -0.82 0.61 11.06
C MET A 163 -1.77 1.61 10.41
N ILE A 164 -1.22 2.51 9.61
CA ILE A 164 -1.91 3.63 9.00
C ILE A 164 -2.08 3.33 7.50
N PHE A 165 -3.31 3.24 7.04
CA PHE A 165 -3.66 2.94 5.66
C PHE A 165 -4.47 4.07 5.06
N SER A 166 -4.15 4.43 3.82
CA SER A 166 -4.70 5.60 3.14
C SER A 166 -6.22 5.55 2.95
N ASP A 167 -6.81 4.37 2.77
CA ASP A 167 -8.26 4.18 2.67
C ASP A 167 -8.99 4.41 4.01
N GLU A 168 -8.30 4.25 5.13
CA GLU A 168 -8.87 4.45 6.48
C GLU A 168 -8.73 5.90 6.94
N VAL A 169 -7.61 6.55 6.57
CA VAL A 169 -7.34 7.96 6.91
C VAL A 169 -7.97 8.92 5.91
N GLY A 170 -8.30 8.44 4.70
CA GLY A 170 -8.90 9.24 3.64
C GLY A 170 -7.92 10.10 2.85
N CYS A 171 -6.61 9.94 3.08
CA CYS A 171 -5.56 10.61 2.31
C CYS A 171 -4.38 9.70 2.06
N SER A 172 -3.72 9.84 0.90
CA SER A 172 -2.53 9.09 0.53
C SER A 172 -1.25 9.89 0.77
N LYS A 173 -0.11 9.20 0.79
CA LYS A 173 1.20 9.83 0.69
C LYS A 173 1.31 10.59 -0.64
N PRO A 174 1.97 11.75 -0.71
CA PRO A 174 2.76 12.41 0.34
C PRO A 174 1.99 13.41 1.22
N SER A 175 0.66 13.32 1.36
CA SER A 175 -0.10 14.23 2.23
C SER A 175 0.47 14.28 3.65
N GLN A 176 0.61 15.48 4.21
CA GLN A 176 1.07 15.69 5.58
C GLN A 176 0.20 14.93 6.60
N ASN A 177 -1.11 14.87 6.35
CA ASN A 177 -2.07 14.32 7.29
C ASN A 177 -1.81 12.86 7.63
N ILE A 178 -1.37 12.02 6.66
CA ILE A 178 -1.11 10.60 6.92
C ILE A 178 0.10 10.40 7.85
N PHE A 179 1.12 11.27 7.77
CA PHE A 179 2.31 11.22 8.64
C PHE A 179 2.00 11.79 10.03
N LEU A 180 1.19 12.86 10.12
CA LEU A 180 0.73 13.40 11.40
C LEU A 180 -0.15 12.40 12.15
N GLU A 181 -1.03 11.70 11.45
CA GLU A 181 -1.83 10.61 12.01
C GLU A 181 -0.94 9.47 12.52
N ALA A 182 0.09 9.09 11.76
CA ALA A 182 1.05 8.07 12.18
C ALA A 182 1.79 8.49 13.46
N ALA A 183 2.29 9.71 13.52
CA ALA A 183 2.98 10.24 14.71
C ALA A 183 2.05 10.24 15.93
N SER A 184 0.78 10.63 15.75
CA SER A 184 -0.25 10.63 16.79
C SER A 184 -0.51 9.23 17.34
N GLN A 185 -0.76 8.23 16.46
CA GLN A 185 -1.04 6.86 16.88
C GLN A 185 0.17 6.19 17.54
N LEU A 186 1.39 6.52 17.10
CA LEU A 186 2.63 6.01 17.69
C LEU A 186 3.02 6.75 18.97
N GLY A 187 2.35 7.84 19.31
CA GLY A 187 2.61 8.63 20.51
C GLY A 187 3.99 9.32 20.48
N VAL A 188 4.41 9.81 19.30
CA VAL A 188 5.67 10.54 19.11
C VAL A 188 5.42 11.91 18.49
N ALA A 189 6.38 12.84 18.65
CA ALA A 189 6.34 14.07 17.87
C ALA A 189 6.70 13.79 16.40
N PRO A 190 6.18 14.57 15.43
CA PRO A 190 6.45 14.33 14.00
C PRO A 190 7.95 14.30 13.66
N ASP A 191 8.77 15.14 14.27
CA ASP A 191 10.23 15.17 14.09
C ASP A 191 10.98 13.96 14.70
N ALA A 192 10.30 13.18 15.53
CA ALA A 192 10.81 11.90 16.03
C ALA A 192 10.44 10.70 15.14
N LEU A 193 9.65 10.91 14.08
CA LEU A 193 9.28 9.89 13.12
C LEU A 193 10.37 9.71 12.06
N ILE A 194 10.65 8.47 11.70
CA ILE A 194 11.50 8.06 10.58
C ILE A 194 10.63 7.18 9.68
N HIS A 195 10.47 7.55 8.42
CA HIS A 195 9.73 6.75 7.45
C HIS A 195 10.67 6.16 6.40
N LEU A 196 10.47 4.90 6.07
CA LEU A 196 11.23 4.16 5.08
C LEU A 196 10.29 3.63 3.99
N GLY A 197 10.60 3.93 2.73
CA GLY A 197 9.87 3.41 1.58
C GLY A 197 10.61 3.64 0.27
N ASP A 198 10.06 3.12 -0.84
CA ASP A 198 10.75 3.01 -2.12
C ASP A 198 10.53 4.21 -3.06
N ARG A 199 9.61 5.14 -2.71
CA ARG A 199 9.22 6.26 -3.58
C ARG A 199 9.65 7.61 -3.02
N GLY A 200 10.53 8.32 -3.75
CA GLY A 200 11.10 9.58 -3.30
C GLY A 200 10.07 10.62 -2.85
N VAL A 201 9.05 10.90 -3.66
CA VAL A 201 8.01 11.88 -3.31
C VAL A 201 7.19 11.42 -2.10
N ASN A 202 6.73 10.17 -2.11
CA ASN A 202 5.83 9.65 -1.09
C ASN A 202 6.55 9.42 0.25
N ASP A 203 7.75 8.82 0.20
CA ASP A 203 8.38 8.24 1.38
C ASP A 203 9.58 9.05 1.88
N VAL A 204 10.03 10.04 1.11
CA VAL A 204 11.09 10.98 1.52
C VAL A 204 10.55 12.39 1.68
N ASP A 205 9.93 12.97 0.64
CA ASP A 205 9.45 14.34 0.69
C ASP A 205 8.20 14.46 1.59
N GLY A 206 7.30 13.47 1.52
CA GLY A 206 6.11 13.42 2.37
C GLY A 206 6.43 13.55 3.86
N PRO A 207 7.20 12.64 4.48
CA PRO A 207 7.56 12.76 5.89
C PRO A 207 8.36 14.03 6.20
N ARG A 208 9.25 14.49 5.33
CA ARG A 208 9.99 15.74 5.50
C ARG A 208 9.09 16.97 5.61
N SER A 209 7.94 16.95 4.96
CA SER A 209 6.99 18.06 5.00
C SER A 209 6.39 18.32 6.39
N VAL A 210 6.50 17.34 7.31
CA VAL A 210 6.08 17.46 8.72
C VAL A 210 7.27 17.47 9.70
N GLY A 211 8.50 17.61 9.18
CA GLY A 211 9.72 17.61 9.99
C GLY A 211 10.28 16.22 10.32
N ALA A 212 9.66 15.15 9.85
CA ALA A 212 10.13 13.78 10.01
C ALA A 212 11.33 13.45 9.09
N LEU A 213 12.03 12.36 9.37
CA LEU A 213 13.07 11.85 8.49
C LEU A 213 12.46 10.89 7.45
N GLY A 214 12.80 11.10 6.17
CA GLY A 214 12.48 10.17 5.09
C GLY A 214 13.75 9.45 4.65
N TRP A 215 13.72 8.11 4.63
CA TRP A 215 14.77 7.24 4.12
C TRP A 215 14.29 6.49 2.90
N LEU A 216 15.12 6.44 1.86
CA LEU A 216 14.81 5.74 0.63
C LEU A 216 15.22 4.27 0.75
N TYR A 217 14.28 3.35 0.52
CA TYR A 217 14.56 1.93 0.44
C TYR A 217 14.67 1.47 -1.01
N ALA A 218 15.72 0.73 -1.32
CA ALA A 218 15.98 0.22 -2.67
C ALA A 218 16.39 -1.28 -2.65
N GLY A 219 16.01 -1.99 -1.58
CA GLY A 219 16.37 -3.40 -1.42
C GLY A 219 15.50 -4.36 -2.24
N VAL A 220 14.32 -3.94 -2.66
CA VAL A 220 13.44 -4.71 -3.56
C VAL A 220 13.52 -4.14 -4.97
N VAL A 221 13.22 -2.86 -5.12
CA VAL A 221 13.26 -2.14 -6.40
C VAL A 221 14.00 -0.83 -6.21
N ASP A 222 15.03 -0.57 -7.02
CA ASP A 222 15.71 0.72 -7.04
C ASP A 222 15.03 1.66 -8.05
N ARG A 223 14.03 2.42 -7.58
CA ARG A 223 13.31 3.41 -8.41
C ARG A 223 14.09 4.70 -8.61
N HIS A 224 15.11 4.93 -7.79
CA HIS A 224 15.90 6.17 -7.76
C HIS A 224 17.40 5.85 -7.70
N PRO A 225 18.01 5.36 -8.81
CA PRO A 225 19.43 4.99 -8.83
C PRO A 225 20.34 6.13 -8.39
N GLU A 226 20.00 7.37 -8.74
CA GLU A 226 20.74 8.59 -8.38
C GLU A 226 20.48 9.07 -6.93
N GLY A 227 19.66 8.33 -6.17
CA GLY A 227 19.17 8.77 -4.87
C GLY A 227 18.02 9.77 -4.97
N TRP A 228 17.60 10.34 -3.84
CA TRP A 228 16.49 11.31 -3.78
C TRP A 228 16.74 12.36 -2.70
N GLY A 229 16.88 13.63 -3.11
CA GLY A 229 16.91 14.78 -2.20
C GLY A 229 17.93 14.69 -1.05
N GLY A 230 19.07 13.96 -1.26
CA GLY A 230 20.07 13.73 -0.22
C GLY A 230 19.60 12.83 0.93
N ALA A 231 18.49 12.09 0.76
CA ALA A 231 18.05 11.12 1.75
C ALA A 231 19.03 9.94 1.85
N PRO A 232 19.20 9.36 3.04
CA PRO A 232 19.86 8.06 3.16
C PRO A 232 19.16 7.03 2.28
N LYS A 233 19.95 6.24 1.52
CA LYS A 233 19.45 5.17 0.66
C LYS A 233 19.91 3.82 1.21
N LEU A 234 18.94 2.96 1.53
CA LEU A 234 19.19 1.64 2.11
C LEU A 234 18.93 0.57 1.05
N LEU A 235 19.89 -0.32 0.89
CA LEU A 235 19.78 -1.49 0.01
C LEU A 235 19.31 -2.75 0.75
N HIS A 236 19.40 -2.74 2.09
CA HIS A 236 19.02 -3.86 2.94
C HIS A 236 18.42 -3.36 4.24
N HIS A 237 17.47 -4.11 4.81
CA HIS A 237 16.86 -3.80 6.10
C HIS A 237 17.85 -3.86 7.27
N ASP A 238 18.90 -4.68 7.19
CA ASP A 238 19.94 -4.85 8.22
C ASP A 238 20.78 -3.58 8.47
N LEU A 239 20.69 -2.60 7.59
CA LEU A 239 21.32 -1.29 7.78
C LEU A 239 20.57 -0.39 8.76
N ILE A 240 19.28 -0.65 9.02
CA ILE A 240 18.43 0.21 9.84
C ILE A 240 18.94 0.33 11.29
N PRO A 241 19.29 -0.76 12.01
CA PRO A 241 19.80 -0.66 13.37
C PRO A 241 21.02 0.25 13.49
N ALA A 242 22.02 0.07 12.60
CA ALA A 242 23.23 0.90 12.62
C ALA A 242 22.94 2.38 12.32
N MET A 243 21.96 2.67 11.46
CA MET A 243 21.55 4.05 11.19
C MET A 243 20.84 4.68 12.38
N LEU A 244 20.03 3.91 13.12
CA LEU A 244 19.40 4.36 14.36
C LEU A 244 20.46 4.65 15.46
N ASP A 245 21.47 3.78 15.59
CA ASP A 245 22.59 3.99 16.50
C ASP A 245 23.30 5.32 16.19
N GLY A 246 23.51 5.62 14.91
CA GLY A 246 24.05 6.91 14.44
C GLY A 246 23.20 8.12 14.78
N LEU A 247 21.90 7.94 15.02
CA LEU A 247 20.97 8.97 15.49
C LEU A 247 20.83 9.01 17.03
N GLY A 248 21.63 8.21 17.77
CA GLY A 248 21.56 8.11 19.22
C GLY A 248 20.32 7.38 19.74
N VAL A 249 19.76 6.47 18.95
CA VAL A 249 18.65 5.59 19.36
C VAL A 249 19.26 4.29 19.90
N PRO A 250 19.09 3.98 21.20
CA PRO A 250 19.70 2.80 21.82
C PRO A 250 19.12 1.48 21.30
#